data_837c57c43a34ec635f856fb7095d8e0a
#
_entry.id   837c57c43a34ec635f856fb7095d8e0a
#
_cell.length_a   1.000
_cell.length_b   1.000
_cell.length_c   1.000
_cell.angle_alpha   90.00
_cell.angle_beta   90.00
_cell.angle_gamma   90.00
#
_symmetry.space_group_name_H-M   'P 1'
#
loop_
_entity.id
_entity.type
_entity.pdbx_description
1 polymer ?
#
loop_
_entity_poly.entity_id
_entity_poly.type
_entity_poly.pdbx_seq_one_letter_code
_entity_poly.pdbx_strand_id
1 'polypeptide(L)'
;MKNRTVSAIALSRFALLAAVFAVQFAVAGPTPAPANAYAYIGYPNDGQTFAAGKPIKVWFGLRYMGVAPRGVKFPNTGHHHLLIDTDLPPMDQEIPSDRNHLHYGAGETETTIELPPGKHTLQLLMGDDRHIPTDPPVYSKKITIYVK
;
A
#
# COMPACT_ATOMS: atom_id res chain seq x y z
N MET A 1 77.29 21.19 -45.50
CA MET A 1 76.58 20.08 -44.80
C MET A 1 75.81 20.70 -43.67
N LYS A 2 74.46 20.80 -43.78
CA LYS A 2 73.60 21.35 -42.74
C LYS A 2 72.53 20.30 -42.44
N ASN A 3 72.61 19.68 -41.26
CA ASN A 3 71.62 18.77 -40.75
C ASN A 3 70.35 19.54 -40.30
N ARG A 4 69.25 19.21 -40.85
CA ARG A 4 67.92 19.66 -40.37
C ARG A 4 67.31 18.62 -39.48
N THR A 5 67.22 18.94 -38.22
CA THR A 5 66.47 18.14 -37.21
C THR A 5 65.01 18.43 -37.38
N VAL A 6 64.18 17.39 -37.60
CA VAL A 6 62.75 17.49 -37.69
C VAL A 6 62.19 17.19 -36.28
N SER A 7 61.59 18.21 -35.64
CA SER A 7 60.92 18.07 -34.36
C SER A 7 59.52 17.40 -34.56
N ALA A 8 59.36 16.27 -33.95
CA ALA A 8 58.05 15.60 -33.88
C ALA A 8 57.17 16.26 -32.81
N ILE A 9 56.05 16.83 -33.25
CA ILE A 9 55.03 17.37 -32.35
C ILE A 9 54.16 16.22 -31.91
N ALA A 10 54.23 15.87 -30.61
CA ALA A 10 53.37 14.89 -29.98
C ALA A 10 51.99 15.51 -29.73
N LEU A 11 50.95 15.07 -30.47
CA LEU A 11 49.55 15.39 -30.17
C LEU A 11 49.12 14.58 -28.98
N SER A 12 49.02 15.24 -27.84
CA SER A 12 48.36 14.69 -26.64
C SER A 12 46.84 14.66 -26.85
N ARG A 13 46.25 13.48 -26.99
CA ARG A 13 44.80 13.28 -27.02
C ARG A 13 44.27 13.26 -25.59
N PHE A 14 43.71 14.37 -25.13
CA PHE A 14 42.91 14.40 -23.92
C PHE A 14 41.57 13.67 -24.19
N ALA A 15 41.45 12.47 -23.68
CA ALA A 15 40.15 11.75 -23.61
C ALA A 15 39.35 12.32 -22.44
N LEU A 16 38.32 13.10 -22.77
CA LEU A 16 37.35 13.60 -21.79
C LEU A 16 36.42 12.43 -21.41
N LEU A 17 36.63 11.84 -20.22
CA LEU A 17 35.76 10.85 -19.67
C LEU A 17 34.51 11.56 -19.09
N ALA A 18 33.44 11.60 -19.84
CA ALA A 18 32.12 12.05 -19.33
C ALA A 18 31.57 11.00 -18.37
N ALA A 19 31.72 11.22 -17.08
CA ALA A 19 31.05 10.40 -16.07
C ALA A 19 29.54 10.70 -16.11
N VAL A 20 28.77 9.81 -16.69
CA VAL A 20 27.31 9.85 -16.62
C VAL A 20 26.89 9.41 -15.20
N PHE A 21 26.57 10.37 -14.35
CA PHE A 21 25.90 10.10 -13.07
C PHE A 21 24.45 9.66 -13.36
N ALA A 22 24.19 8.36 -13.38
CA ALA A 22 22.84 7.84 -13.32
C ALA A 22 22.28 8.15 -11.93
N VAL A 23 21.38 9.13 -11.84
CA VAL A 23 20.58 9.36 -10.64
C VAL A 23 19.61 8.21 -10.53
N GLN A 24 19.92 7.25 -9.68
CA GLN A 24 18.99 6.19 -9.31
C GLN A 24 17.97 6.77 -8.34
N PHE A 25 16.75 6.99 -8.80
CA PHE A 25 15.62 7.23 -7.90
C PHE A 25 15.36 5.92 -7.16
N ALA A 26 15.76 5.85 -5.90
CA ALA A 26 15.35 4.77 -5.02
C ALA A 26 13.82 4.87 -4.87
N VAL A 27 13.09 3.91 -5.40
CA VAL A 27 11.67 3.73 -5.05
C VAL A 27 11.66 3.42 -3.56
N ALA A 28 11.11 4.32 -2.76
CA ALA A 28 10.98 4.08 -1.33
C ALA A 28 10.12 2.81 -1.13
N GLY A 29 10.64 1.87 -0.36
CA GLY A 29 9.91 0.66 0.03
C GLY A 29 8.62 0.96 0.80
N PRO A 30 7.88 -0.08 1.23
CA PRO A 30 6.69 0.09 2.06
C PRO A 30 6.99 0.91 3.31
N THR A 31 5.99 1.65 3.80
CA THR A 31 6.12 2.42 5.03
C THR A 31 6.21 1.47 6.24
N PRO A 32 7.20 1.63 7.13
CA PRO A 32 7.29 0.79 8.32
C PRO A 32 6.06 0.92 9.23
N ALA A 33 5.60 -0.20 9.79
CA ALA A 33 4.57 -0.24 10.82
C ALA A 33 5.11 -0.85 12.13
N PRO A 34 4.51 -0.53 13.30
CA PRO A 34 4.85 -1.19 14.55
C PRO A 34 4.63 -2.71 14.43
N ALA A 35 5.59 -3.51 14.88
CA ALA A 35 5.54 -4.97 14.78
C ALA A 35 4.33 -5.61 15.49
N ASN A 36 3.76 -4.93 16.47
CA ASN A 36 2.57 -5.34 17.20
C ASN A 36 1.27 -4.70 16.68
N ALA A 37 1.31 -3.91 15.60
CA ALA A 37 0.12 -3.32 15.02
C ALA A 37 -0.76 -4.39 14.39
N TYR A 38 -2.08 -4.26 14.57
CA TYR A 38 -3.06 -5.11 13.90
C TYR A 38 -4.37 -4.38 13.69
N ALA A 39 -5.05 -4.74 12.61
CA ALA A 39 -6.42 -4.33 12.34
C ALA A 39 -7.41 -5.41 12.79
N TYR A 40 -8.67 -5.04 13.05
CA TYR A 40 -9.75 -5.96 13.34
C TYR A 40 -11.08 -5.38 12.90
N ILE A 41 -12.03 -6.25 12.55
CA ILE A 41 -13.42 -5.82 12.31
C ILE A 41 -14.13 -5.81 13.65
N GLY A 42 -14.54 -4.63 14.11
CA GLY A 42 -15.27 -4.46 15.36
C GLY A 42 -16.74 -4.87 15.23
N TYR A 43 -17.29 -4.76 14.04
CA TYR A 43 -18.62 -5.21 13.63
C TYR A 43 -18.63 -5.31 12.09
N PRO A 44 -19.31 -6.32 11.49
CA PRO A 44 -20.06 -7.42 12.10
C PRO A 44 -19.20 -8.49 12.77
N ASN A 45 -19.83 -9.39 13.52
CA ASN A 45 -19.17 -10.57 14.06
C ASN A 45 -19.03 -11.65 12.98
N ASP A 46 -18.00 -12.49 13.13
CA ASP A 46 -17.84 -13.68 12.30
C ASP A 46 -19.06 -14.62 12.41
N GLY A 47 -19.57 -15.10 11.29
CA GLY A 47 -20.76 -15.95 11.21
C GLY A 47 -22.10 -15.19 11.27
N GLN A 48 -22.12 -13.87 11.39
CA GLN A 48 -23.35 -13.09 11.52
C GLN A 48 -24.19 -13.13 10.24
N THR A 49 -25.52 -13.17 10.41
CA THR A 49 -26.49 -13.18 9.30
C THR A 49 -27.26 -11.86 9.24
N PHE A 50 -27.49 -11.36 8.04
CA PHE A 50 -28.21 -10.12 7.73
C PHE A 50 -29.36 -10.39 6.77
N ALA A 51 -30.40 -9.56 6.84
CA ALA A 51 -31.50 -9.61 5.88
C ALA A 51 -31.04 -8.99 4.52
N ALA A 52 -31.43 -9.63 3.43
CA ALA A 52 -31.18 -9.13 2.08
C ALA A 52 -31.79 -7.74 1.86
N GLY A 53 -31.10 -6.90 1.08
CA GLY A 53 -31.53 -5.53 0.78
C GLY A 53 -31.47 -4.59 1.99
N LYS A 54 -30.74 -4.95 3.05
CA LYS A 54 -30.49 -4.08 4.20
C LYS A 54 -29.03 -3.68 4.26
N PRO A 55 -28.74 -2.40 4.59
CA PRO A 55 -27.39 -1.93 4.76
C PRO A 55 -26.71 -2.63 5.95
N ILE A 56 -25.46 -2.98 5.79
CA ILE A 56 -24.62 -3.64 6.78
C ILE A 56 -23.54 -2.65 7.22
N LYS A 57 -23.59 -2.25 8.48
CA LYS A 57 -22.53 -1.41 9.05
C LYS A 57 -21.28 -2.23 9.27
N VAL A 58 -20.10 -1.63 8.99
CA VAL A 58 -18.80 -2.26 9.26
C VAL A 58 -17.94 -1.28 10.04
N TRP A 59 -17.48 -1.69 11.24
CA TRP A 59 -16.57 -0.90 12.07
C TRP A 59 -15.13 -1.39 11.91
N PHE A 60 -14.24 -0.46 11.65
CA PHE A 60 -12.82 -0.71 11.46
C PHE A 60 -12.08 -0.46 12.78
N GLY A 61 -11.41 -1.47 13.27
CA GLY A 61 -10.57 -1.37 14.44
C GLY A 61 -9.09 -1.43 14.09
N LEU A 62 -8.27 -0.66 14.83
CA LEU A 62 -6.82 -0.61 14.68
C LEU A 62 -6.18 -0.49 16.05
N ARG A 63 -5.05 -1.18 16.26
CA ARG A 63 -4.27 -1.11 17.49
C ARG A 63 -2.80 -0.83 17.18
N TYR A 64 -2.18 -0.05 18.04
CA TYR A 64 -0.75 0.31 18.02
C TYR A 64 -0.28 1.05 16.76
N MET A 65 -1.22 1.54 15.96
CA MET A 65 -1.01 2.32 14.77
C MET A 65 -2.13 3.37 14.66
N GLY A 66 -1.85 4.51 14.05
CA GLY A 66 -2.81 5.58 13.83
C GLY A 66 -3.49 5.51 12.46
N VAL A 67 -4.62 6.20 12.33
CA VAL A 67 -5.26 6.43 11.04
C VAL A 67 -4.87 7.81 10.53
N ALA A 68 -4.46 7.87 9.27
CA ALA A 68 -4.19 9.13 8.56
C ALA A 68 -4.79 9.07 7.15
N PRO A 69 -5.25 10.20 6.60
CA PRO A 69 -5.74 10.24 5.23
C PRO A 69 -4.65 9.88 4.19
N ARG A 70 -5.09 9.42 3.02
CA ARG A 70 -4.25 9.23 1.85
C ARG A 70 -3.39 10.47 1.58
N GLY A 71 -2.12 10.27 1.20
CA GLY A 71 -1.18 11.35 0.90
C GLY A 71 -0.61 12.04 2.13
N VAL A 72 -1.08 11.70 3.35
CA VAL A 72 -0.50 12.20 4.60
C VAL A 72 0.56 11.23 5.09
N LYS A 73 1.81 11.61 4.95
CA LYS A 73 2.95 10.83 5.45
C LYS A 73 3.23 11.17 6.90
N PHE A 74 2.81 10.30 7.81
CA PHE A 74 3.09 10.41 9.24
C PHE A 74 3.55 9.06 9.79
N PRO A 75 4.55 9.02 10.69
CA PRO A 75 5.05 7.76 11.24
C PRO A 75 3.95 6.92 11.90
N ASN A 76 3.96 5.61 11.65
CA ASN A 76 3.02 4.64 12.24
C ASN A 76 1.55 4.97 11.95
N THR A 77 1.25 5.46 10.76
CA THR A 77 -0.12 5.72 10.32
C THR A 77 -0.39 5.14 8.94
N GLY A 78 -1.67 4.97 8.64
CA GLY A 78 -2.17 4.53 7.35
C GLY A 78 -3.68 4.70 7.29
N HIS A 79 -4.32 4.22 6.23
CA HIS A 79 -5.76 4.25 6.08
C HIS A 79 -6.32 2.86 5.73
N HIS A 80 -7.58 2.67 6.02
CA HIS A 80 -8.25 1.39 5.86
C HIS A 80 -8.62 1.09 4.41
N HIS A 81 -8.49 -0.19 4.05
CA HIS A 81 -9.15 -0.81 2.91
C HIS A 81 -10.00 -1.96 3.42
N LEU A 82 -11.21 -2.12 2.88
CA LEU A 82 -12.07 -3.26 3.15
C LEU A 82 -12.09 -4.18 1.94
N LEU A 83 -11.63 -5.39 2.14
CA LEU A 83 -11.63 -6.47 1.17
C LEU A 83 -12.92 -7.26 1.32
N ILE A 84 -13.67 -7.41 0.21
CA ILE A 84 -14.94 -8.13 0.15
C ILE A 84 -14.80 -9.26 -0.86
N ASP A 85 -15.00 -10.50 -0.44
CA ASP A 85 -14.95 -11.70 -1.30
C ASP A 85 -13.68 -11.85 -2.12
N THR A 86 -12.56 -11.42 -1.56
CA THR A 86 -11.25 -11.52 -2.18
C THR A 86 -10.17 -11.87 -1.16
N ASP A 87 -9.00 -12.25 -1.62
CA ASP A 87 -7.81 -12.48 -0.81
C ASP A 87 -6.96 -11.22 -0.69
N LEU A 88 -5.97 -11.26 0.20
CA LEU A 88 -5.00 -10.20 0.34
C LEU A 88 -4.22 -10.03 -0.98
N PRO A 89 -4.06 -8.78 -1.47
CA PRO A 89 -3.27 -8.50 -2.66
C PRO A 89 -1.76 -8.67 -2.40
N PRO A 90 -0.90 -8.56 -3.43
CA PRO A 90 0.54 -8.45 -3.23
C PRO A 90 0.89 -7.32 -2.26
N MET A 91 1.75 -7.61 -1.27
CA MET A 91 2.05 -6.69 -0.16
C MET A 91 3.10 -5.63 -0.52
N ASP A 92 3.72 -5.74 -1.67
CA ASP A 92 4.75 -4.83 -2.20
C ASP A 92 4.24 -3.91 -3.32
N GLN A 93 2.93 -3.95 -3.59
CA GLN A 93 2.28 -3.19 -4.65
C GLN A 93 1.13 -2.34 -4.10
N GLU A 94 0.69 -1.38 -4.88
CA GLU A 94 -0.48 -0.57 -4.57
C GLU A 94 -1.72 -1.45 -4.44
N ILE A 95 -2.48 -1.27 -3.34
CA ILE A 95 -3.73 -1.98 -3.10
C ILE A 95 -4.72 -1.59 -4.20
N PRO A 96 -5.33 -2.57 -4.91
CA PRO A 96 -6.33 -2.27 -5.91
C PRO A 96 -7.48 -1.41 -5.36
N SER A 97 -8.12 -0.62 -6.21
CA SER A 97 -9.33 0.14 -5.88
C SER A 97 -10.44 -0.27 -6.83
N ASP A 98 -11.26 -1.22 -6.39
CA ASP A 98 -12.36 -1.81 -7.15
C ASP A 98 -13.50 -2.23 -6.20
N ARG A 99 -14.52 -2.92 -6.74
CA ARG A 99 -15.67 -3.37 -5.95
C ARG A 99 -15.34 -4.37 -4.83
N ASN A 100 -14.19 -5.03 -4.90
CA ASN A 100 -13.74 -6.01 -3.91
C ASN A 100 -12.68 -5.44 -2.96
N HIS A 101 -12.09 -4.27 -3.30
CA HIS A 101 -11.10 -3.55 -2.52
C HIS A 101 -11.57 -2.11 -2.30
N LEU A 102 -12.43 -1.90 -1.30
CA LEU A 102 -12.98 -0.58 -1.01
C LEU A 102 -11.95 0.26 -0.26
N HIS A 103 -11.75 1.49 -0.73
CA HIS A 103 -10.75 2.41 -0.25
C HIS A 103 -11.35 3.50 0.65
N TYR A 104 -10.78 3.69 1.83
CA TYR A 104 -11.22 4.66 2.84
C TYR A 104 -10.13 5.73 3.10
N GLY A 105 -9.82 6.47 2.05
CA GLY A 105 -8.67 7.38 1.98
C GLY A 105 -8.84 8.70 2.71
N ALA A 106 -9.99 9.02 3.28
CA ALA A 106 -10.17 10.20 4.13
C ALA A 106 -9.90 9.89 5.62
N GLY A 107 -9.56 8.64 5.95
CA GLY A 107 -9.31 8.20 7.32
C GLY A 107 -10.56 7.73 8.04
N GLU A 108 -11.53 7.23 7.30
CA GLU A 108 -12.76 6.66 7.85
C GLU A 108 -12.44 5.43 8.69
N THR A 109 -13.21 5.24 9.76
CA THR A 109 -13.11 4.13 10.69
C THR A 109 -14.37 3.26 10.72
N GLU A 110 -15.32 3.56 9.85
CA GLU A 110 -16.53 2.78 9.64
C GLU A 110 -17.09 3.02 8.24
N THR A 111 -17.93 2.11 7.80
CA THR A 111 -18.68 2.24 6.54
C THR A 111 -20.01 1.51 6.63
N THR A 112 -20.81 1.67 5.59
CA THR A 112 -22.03 0.88 5.36
C THR A 112 -21.95 0.29 3.96
N ILE A 113 -22.14 -1.03 3.84
CA ILE A 113 -22.11 -1.76 2.59
C ILE A 113 -23.45 -2.44 2.34
N GLU A 114 -23.76 -2.71 1.08
CA GLU A 114 -24.88 -3.56 0.67
C GLU A 114 -24.32 -4.74 -0.11
N LEU A 115 -24.77 -5.94 0.24
CA LEU A 115 -24.32 -7.18 -0.39
C LEU A 115 -25.52 -7.99 -0.88
N PRO A 116 -25.40 -8.69 -2.00
CA PRO A 116 -26.46 -9.58 -2.47
C PRO A 116 -26.63 -10.77 -1.52
N PRO A 117 -27.76 -11.51 -1.61
CA PRO A 117 -27.89 -12.76 -0.88
C PRO A 117 -26.74 -13.72 -1.16
N GLY A 118 -26.17 -14.30 -0.09
CA GLY A 118 -25.03 -15.21 -0.21
C GLY A 118 -24.15 -15.26 1.03
N LYS A 119 -23.06 -16.01 0.90
CA LYS A 119 -21.94 -16.04 1.83
C LYS A 119 -20.91 -15.03 1.36
N HIS A 120 -20.46 -14.15 2.24
CA HIS A 120 -19.48 -13.11 1.96
C HIS A 120 -18.33 -13.17 2.95
N THR A 121 -17.15 -12.75 2.52
CA THR A 121 -15.98 -12.56 3.39
C THR A 121 -15.62 -11.11 3.48
N LEU A 122 -15.19 -10.68 4.67
CA LEU A 122 -14.72 -9.32 4.93
C LEU A 122 -13.33 -9.40 5.59
N GLN A 123 -12.41 -8.53 5.17
CA GLN A 123 -11.08 -8.40 5.77
C GLN A 123 -10.60 -6.95 5.65
N LEU A 124 -9.94 -6.44 6.69
CA LEU A 124 -9.29 -5.12 6.63
C LEU A 124 -7.82 -5.27 6.24
N LEU A 125 -7.32 -4.29 5.50
CA LEU A 125 -5.91 -4.11 5.17
C LEU A 125 -5.56 -2.63 5.31
N MET A 126 -4.41 -2.32 5.91
CA MET A 126 -3.92 -0.95 6.01
C MET A 126 -3.00 -0.62 4.83
N GLY A 127 -3.27 0.50 4.18
CA GLY A 127 -2.40 1.11 3.18
C GLY A 127 -1.68 2.33 3.74
N ASP A 128 -0.46 2.57 3.31
CA ASP A 128 0.32 3.79 3.60
C ASP A 128 -0.19 4.99 2.77
N ASP A 129 0.48 6.13 2.87
CA ASP A 129 0.16 7.35 2.13
C ASP A 129 0.11 7.18 0.60
N ARG A 130 0.70 6.10 0.06
CA ARG A 130 0.75 5.71 -1.36
C ARG A 130 -0.13 4.51 -1.72
N HIS A 131 -0.98 4.04 -0.81
CA HIS A 131 -1.79 2.81 -0.95
C HIS A 131 -1.00 1.50 -0.99
N ILE A 132 0.25 1.49 -0.55
CA ILE A 132 1.04 0.26 -0.45
C ILE A 132 0.83 -0.29 0.97
N PRO A 133 0.60 -1.61 1.14
CA PRO A 133 0.57 -2.20 2.48
C PRO A 133 1.84 -1.88 3.27
N THR A 134 1.71 -1.67 4.57
CA THR A 134 2.86 -1.38 5.46
C THR A 134 3.77 -2.59 5.63
N ASP A 135 4.99 -2.39 6.14
CA ASP A 135 5.94 -3.46 6.46
C ASP A 135 6.30 -3.41 7.96
N PRO A 136 5.93 -4.44 8.76
CA PRO A 136 5.10 -5.59 8.39
C PRO A 136 3.68 -5.17 7.99
N PRO A 137 2.99 -5.97 7.15
CA PRO A 137 1.63 -5.65 6.72
C PRO A 137 0.64 -5.76 7.87
N VAL A 138 -0.23 -4.75 7.99
CA VAL A 138 -1.23 -4.64 9.06
C VAL A 138 -2.60 -4.95 8.48
N TYR A 139 -3.18 -6.08 8.87
CA TYR A 139 -4.47 -6.54 8.39
C TYR A 139 -5.26 -7.27 9.49
N SER A 140 -6.56 -7.48 9.27
CA SER A 140 -7.44 -8.21 10.18
C SER A 140 -7.50 -9.71 9.86
N LYS A 141 -8.06 -10.48 10.79
CA LYS A 141 -8.63 -11.79 10.43
C LYS A 141 -9.70 -11.59 9.36
N LYS A 142 -9.80 -12.55 8.42
CA LYS A 142 -10.91 -12.65 7.49
C LYS A 142 -12.12 -13.24 8.24
N ILE A 143 -13.24 -12.54 8.21
CA ILE A 143 -14.50 -13.02 8.77
C ILE A 143 -15.47 -13.42 7.67
N THR A 144 -16.44 -14.25 7.99
CA THR A 144 -17.53 -14.64 7.10
C THR A 144 -18.83 -14.08 7.62
N ILE A 145 -19.68 -13.55 6.73
CA ILE A 145 -21.05 -13.15 7.02
C ILE A 145 -22.00 -13.76 6.00
N TYR A 146 -23.28 -13.78 6.32
CA TYR A 146 -24.33 -14.32 5.47
C TYR A 146 -25.43 -13.29 5.24
N VAL A 147 -25.90 -13.18 4.00
CA VAL A 147 -27.06 -12.36 3.62
C VAL A 147 -28.17 -13.28 3.12
N LYS A 148 -29.35 -13.20 3.71
CA LYS A 148 -30.50 -14.09 3.44
C LYS A 148 -31.79 -13.30 3.28
#